data_638867a22f1e299dd23ec324bc467ac8
#
_entry.id   638867a22f1e299dd23ec324bc467ac8
#
_cell.length_a   1.000
_cell.length_b   1.000
_cell.length_c   1.000
_cell.angle_alpha   90.00
_cell.angle_beta   90.00
_cell.angle_gamma   90.00
#
_symmetry.space_group_name_H-M   'P 1'
#
loop_
_entity.id
_entity.type
_entity.pdbx_description
1 polymer ?
#
loop_
_entity_poly.entity_id
_entity_poly.type
_entity_poly.pdbx_seq_one_letter_code
_entity_poly.pdbx_strand_id
1 'polypeptide(L)'
;IGARAQLLWRPLDTLDVKLSADNTVQRPEGYAQVFAGVVPTQRPLNRQYAAQAAYYNYAPPSLNPFDRVTDLDTPHRSNSDLGGVALNVDWDVGGGTLTAISAWRYWLWDPSNDRDFLGLPIRTLSQNPSKSYQWSQEVRYAGDFGENLNYVVGAFWFNQVTKTLGREEQGSAAWRWLTNP
;
A
#
# COMPACT_ATOMS: atom_id res chain seq x y z
N ILE A 1 2.21 15.06 0.06
CA ILE A 1 1.72 16.13 0.95
C ILE A 1 0.94 15.47 2.07
N GLY A 2 1.18 15.91 3.32
CA GLY A 2 0.44 15.42 4.48
C GLY A 2 0.04 16.57 5.40
N ALA A 3 -1.08 16.40 6.08
CA ALA A 3 -1.56 17.30 7.11
C ALA A 3 -2.03 16.51 8.33
N ARG A 4 -1.85 17.07 9.51
CA ARG A 4 -2.34 16.53 10.77
C ARG A 4 -2.83 17.65 11.66
N ALA A 5 -3.97 17.43 12.31
CA ALA A 5 -4.53 18.31 13.31
C ALA A 5 -4.85 17.52 14.59
N GLN A 6 -4.70 18.19 15.73
CA GLN A 6 -5.08 17.63 17.03
C GLN A 6 -5.75 18.71 17.86
N LEU A 7 -6.79 18.33 18.58
CA LEU A 7 -7.50 19.14 19.54
C LEU A 7 -7.52 18.41 20.87
N LEU A 8 -7.05 19.05 21.93
CA LEU A 8 -7.20 18.58 23.30
C LEU A 8 -8.23 19.46 24.00
N TRP A 9 -9.25 18.83 24.56
CA TRP A 9 -10.31 19.48 25.33
C TRP A 9 -10.34 18.87 26.74
N ARG A 10 -10.33 19.72 27.73
CA ARG A 10 -10.36 19.37 29.16
C ARG A 10 -11.60 19.93 29.82
N PRO A 11 -12.76 19.26 29.71
CA PRO A 11 -14.00 19.73 30.30
C PRO A 11 -14.00 19.67 31.82
N LEU A 12 -13.19 18.80 32.40
CA LEU A 12 -12.98 18.60 33.84
C LEU A 12 -11.47 18.38 34.09
N ASP A 13 -11.02 18.62 35.33
CA ASP A 13 -9.64 18.35 35.71
C ASP A 13 -9.29 16.86 35.61
N THR A 14 -10.30 15.99 35.66
CA THR A 14 -10.17 14.54 35.60
C THR A 14 -10.44 13.95 34.22
N LEU A 15 -10.72 14.77 33.21
CA LEU A 15 -11.15 14.27 31.91
C LEU A 15 -10.42 14.97 30.75
N ASP A 16 -9.59 14.20 30.06
CA ASP A 16 -8.94 14.60 28.82
C ASP A 16 -9.63 13.97 27.61
N VAL A 17 -10.01 14.79 26.65
CA VAL A 17 -10.60 14.37 25.36
C VAL A 17 -9.72 14.88 24.25
N LYS A 18 -9.09 13.97 23.50
CA LYS A 18 -8.22 14.30 22.38
C LYS A 18 -8.80 13.80 21.06
N LEU A 19 -9.10 14.72 20.18
CA LEU A 19 -9.45 14.43 18.79
C LEU A 19 -8.23 14.65 17.92
N SER A 20 -7.92 13.68 17.06
CA SER A 20 -6.87 13.79 16.05
C SER A 20 -7.41 13.42 14.68
N ALA A 21 -6.92 14.11 13.66
CA ALA A 21 -7.21 13.80 12.25
C ALA A 21 -5.93 13.97 11.44
N ASP A 22 -5.72 13.07 10.49
CA ASP A 22 -4.61 13.16 9.54
C ASP A 22 -5.04 12.74 8.14
N ASN A 23 -4.34 13.31 7.17
CA ASN A 23 -4.45 12.93 5.77
C ASN A 23 -3.10 13.03 5.10
N THR A 24 -2.76 12.07 4.26
CA THR A 24 -1.55 12.07 3.45
C THR A 24 -1.88 11.67 2.02
N VAL A 25 -1.40 12.45 1.08
CA VAL A 25 -1.56 12.25 -0.37
C VAL A 25 -0.19 12.05 -0.98
N GLN A 26 0.00 10.93 -1.64
CA GLN A 26 1.23 10.57 -2.35
C GLN A 26 0.92 10.34 -3.82
N ARG A 27 1.72 10.91 -4.71
CA ARG A 27 1.56 10.81 -6.17
C ARG A 27 2.91 10.53 -6.82
N PRO A 28 3.60 9.44 -6.45
CA PRO A 28 4.85 9.07 -7.10
C PRO A 28 4.55 8.52 -8.49
N GLU A 29 5.44 8.79 -9.42
CA GLU A 29 5.42 8.19 -10.76
C GLU A 29 5.79 6.71 -10.74
N GLY A 30 6.10 6.16 -9.55
CA GLY A 30 6.60 4.81 -9.38
C GLY A 30 8.11 4.73 -9.62
N TYR A 31 8.60 3.53 -9.79
CA TYR A 31 9.99 3.27 -10.15
C TYR A 31 10.02 2.37 -11.37
N ALA A 32 10.86 2.72 -12.33
CA ALA A 32 11.07 1.93 -13.51
C ALA A 32 12.21 0.92 -13.29
N GLN A 33 12.03 -0.30 -13.77
CA GLN A 33 13.10 -1.27 -13.89
C GLN A 33 13.90 -1.00 -15.16
N VAL A 34 15.18 -1.31 -15.10
CA VAL A 34 16.08 -1.26 -16.24
C VAL A 34 16.45 -2.67 -16.66
N PHE A 35 16.69 -2.86 -17.96
CA PHE A 35 17.16 -4.14 -18.47
C PHE A 35 18.59 -4.40 -17.96
N ALA A 36 18.81 -5.53 -17.31
CA ALA A 36 20.12 -5.92 -16.75
C ALA A 36 20.75 -7.13 -17.46
N GLY A 37 19.98 -7.86 -18.24
CA GLY A 37 20.48 -9.02 -18.96
C GLY A 37 19.44 -10.15 -19.07
N VAL A 38 19.83 -11.21 -19.73
CA VAL A 38 18.99 -12.39 -19.97
C VAL A 38 19.69 -13.62 -19.44
N VAL A 39 18.95 -14.46 -18.72
CA VAL A 39 19.40 -15.76 -18.27
C VAL A 39 18.75 -16.85 -19.13
N PRO A 40 19.48 -17.84 -19.63
CA PRO A 40 18.91 -18.98 -20.31
C PRO A 40 17.90 -19.72 -19.41
N THR A 41 16.80 -20.14 -20.00
CA THR A 41 15.77 -20.92 -19.31
C THR A 41 15.73 -22.35 -19.85
N GLN A 42 14.95 -23.23 -19.21
CA GLN A 42 14.73 -24.61 -19.71
C GLN A 42 13.73 -24.68 -20.86
N ARG A 43 13.24 -23.55 -21.36
CA ARG A 43 12.33 -23.51 -22.51
C ARG A 43 13.06 -23.85 -23.82
N PRO A 44 12.37 -24.39 -24.82
CA PRO A 44 12.93 -24.60 -26.16
C PRO A 44 13.56 -23.32 -26.72
N LEU A 45 14.55 -23.45 -27.62
CA LEU A 45 15.31 -22.31 -28.13
C LEU A 45 14.43 -21.24 -28.81
N ASN A 46 13.39 -21.65 -29.52
CA ASN A 46 12.42 -20.72 -30.12
C ASN A 46 11.56 -19.96 -29.10
N ARG A 47 11.64 -20.34 -27.83
CA ARG A 47 10.94 -19.72 -26.70
C ARG A 47 11.86 -18.95 -25.76
N GLN A 48 13.15 -18.93 -26.03
CA GLN A 48 14.11 -18.11 -25.31
C GLN A 48 13.94 -16.63 -25.68
N TYR A 49 14.38 -15.73 -24.78
CA TYR A 49 14.28 -14.29 -24.98
C TYR A 49 14.82 -13.86 -26.36
N ALA A 50 16.00 -14.32 -26.77
CA ALA A 50 16.63 -13.90 -28.02
C ALA A 50 15.76 -14.21 -29.25
N ALA A 51 15.12 -15.38 -29.29
CA ALA A 51 14.25 -15.76 -30.39
C ALA A 51 12.95 -14.95 -30.41
N GLN A 52 12.40 -14.63 -29.22
CA GLN A 52 11.21 -13.83 -29.10
C GLN A 52 11.48 -12.36 -29.46
N ALA A 53 12.57 -11.79 -28.96
CA ALA A 53 12.98 -10.43 -29.27
C ALA A 53 13.27 -10.26 -30.78
N ALA A 54 13.97 -11.22 -31.39
CA ALA A 54 14.26 -11.22 -32.84
C ALA A 54 12.99 -11.25 -33.68
N TYR A 55 11.97 -12.02 -33.29
CA TYR A 55 10.69 -12.06 -33.99
C TYR A 55 10.01 -10.69 -34.09
N TYR A 56 10.11 -9.88 -33.02
CA TYR A 56 9.53 -8.52 -32.97
C TYR A 56 10.53 -7.44 -33.41
N ASN A 57 11.73 -7.81 -33.88
CA ASN A 57 12.81 -6.88 -34.14
C ASN A 57 13.06 -5.92 -32.96
N TYR A 58 12.99 -6.45 -31.74
CA TYR A 58 13.12 -5.70 -30.50
C TYR A 58 14.51 -5.82 -29.91
N ALA A 59 15.05 -4.71 -29.45
CA ALA A 59 16.24 -4.63 -28.63
C ALA A 59 15.97 -3.68 -27.45
N PRO A 60 16.44 -3.99 -26.25
CA PRO A 60 16.31 -3.05 -25.12
C PRO A 60 17.13 -1.79 -25.40
N PRO A 61 16.75 -0.64 -24.81
CA PRO A 61 17.39 0.66 -25.08
C PRO A 61 18.85 0.71 -24.61
N SER A 62 19.23 -0.11 -23.66
CA SER A 62 20.61 -0.33 -23.24
C SER A 62 20.80 -1.73 -22.67
N LEU A 63 22.00 -2.28 -22.82
CA LEU A 63 22.45 -3.52 -22.16
C LEU A 63 23.25 -3.23 -20.86
N ASN A 64 23.50 -1.96 -20.59
CA ASN A 64 24.16 -1.52 -19.37
C ASN A 64 23.15 -0.92 -18.41
N PRO A 65 22.84 -1.60 -17.26
CA PRO A 65 21.82 -1.12 -16.33
C PRO A 65 22.18 0.22 -15.67
N PHE A 66 23.45 0.60 -15.68
CA PHE A 66 23.90 1.88 -15.12
C PHE A 66 23.57 3.09 -16.00
N ASP A 67 23.18 2.90 -17.25
CA ASP A 67 22.70 3.96 -18.12
C ASP A 67 21.31 4.48 -17.68
N ARG A 68 20.59 3.69 -16.88
CA ARG A 68 19.29 4.03 -16.29
C ARG A 68 18.25 4.46 -17.32
N VAL A 69 18.29 3.83 -18.48
CA VAL A 69 17.29 4.03 -19.56
C VAL A 69 16.34 2.84 -19.64
N THR A 70 15.11 3.11 -19.97
CA THR A 70 14.06 2.10 -20.12
C THR A 70 13.06 2.54 -21.18
N ASP A 71 12.38 1.58 -21.79
CA ASP A 71 11.36 1.75 -22.81
C ASP A 71 10.00 1.17 -22.39
N LEU A 72 9.78 1.01 -21.08
CA LEU A 72 8.55 0.47 -20.53
C LEU A 72 7.31 1.15 -21.12
N ASP A 73 6.34 0.36 -21.57
CA ASP A 73 5.19 0.86 -22.35
C ASP A 73 3.89 0.99 -21.53
N THR A 74 3.91 0.54 -20.26
CA THR A 74 2.77 0.66 -19.34
C THR A 74 2.90 1.91 -18.48
N PRO A 75 1.82 2.68 -18.26
CA PRO A 75 1.86 3.83 -17.38
C PRO A 75 2.26 3.46 -15.94
N HIS A 76 3.24 4.17 -15.40
CA HIS A 76 3.73 3.97 -14.04
C HIS A 76 3.08 4.94 -13.08
N ARG A 77 2.54 4.45 -11.98
CA ARG A 77 2.09 5.23 -10.84
C ARG A 77 1.97 4.37 -9.59
N SER A 78 2.01 5.01 -8.45
CA SER A 78 1.71 4.39 -7.16
C SER A 78 0.98 5.39 -6.28
N ASN A 79 -0.14 5.90 -6.77
CA ASN A 79 -0.93 6.89 -6.05
C ASN A 79 -1.48 6.29 -4.76
N SER A 80 -1.32 7.02 -3.65
CA SER A 80 -1.81 6.58 -2.36
C SER A 80 -2.40 7.76 -1.59
N ASP A 81 -3.60 7.55 -1.07
CA ASP A 81 -4.29 8.44 -0.16
C ASP A 81 -4.58 7.68 1.13
N LEU A 82 -4.10 8.17 2.24
CA LEU A 82 -4.33 7.56 3.54
C LEU A 82 -4.63 8.62 4.58
N GLY A 83 -5.46 8.26 5.55
CA GLY A 83 -5.81 9.17 6.60
C GLY A 83 -6.82 8.56 7.56
N GLY A 84 -7.31 9.41 8.48
CA GLY A 84 -8.32 9.00 9.42
C GLY A 84 -8.51 9.98 10.55
N VAL A 85 -9.38 9.57 11.45
CA VAL A 85 -9.70 10.31 12.68
C VAL A 85 -9.63 9.36 13.87
N ALA A 86 -9.22 9.88 15.01
CA ALA A 86 -9.21 9.14 16.27
C ALA A 86 -9.66 10.05 17.41
N LEU A 87 -10.52 9.52 18.25
CA LEU A 87 -10.95 10.09 19.49
C LEU A 87 -10.31 9.27 20.62
N ASN A 88 -9.60 9.93 21.51
CA ASN A 88 -9.04 9.36 22.74
C ASN A 88 -9.64 10.08 23.94
N VAL A 89 -10.17 9.34 24.88
CA VAL A 89 -10.75 9.82 26.12
C VAL A 89 -10.01 9.16 27.28
N ASP A 90 -9.39 9.96 28.14
CA ASP A 90 -8.77 9.52 29.37
C ASP A 90 -9.52 10.17 30.53
N TRP A 91 -10.13 9.35 31.39
CA TRP A 91 -10.95 9.79 32.52
C TRP A 91 -10.45 9.18 33.82
N ASP A 92 -10.01 10.04 34.72
CA ASP A 92 -9.73 9.65 36.09
C ASP A 92 -11.06 9.53 36.86
N VAL A 93 -11.41 8.29 37.22
CA VAL A 93 -12.67 7.95 37.89
C VAL A 93 -12.50 7.68 39.40
N GLY A 94 -11.37 8.10 39.94
CA GLY A 94 -11.05 7.89 41.36
C GLY A 94 -10.66 6.42 41.67
N GLY A 95 -9.39 6.18 41.87
CA GLY A 95 -8.81 4.84 42.05
C GLY A 95 -8.31 4.20 40.75
N GLY A 96 -8.37 4.93 39.62
CA GLY A 96 -7.79 4.51 38.36
C GLY A 96 -8.27 5.34 37.17
N THR A 97 -7.74 5.01 35.99
CA THR A 97 -8.01 5.72 34.75
C THR A 97 -8.77 4.82 33.78
N LEU A 98 -9.90 5.31 33.31
CA LEU A 98 -10.64 4.74 32.19
C LEU A 98 -10.15 5.40 30.89
N THR A 99 -9.60 4.60 29.98
CA THR A 99 -9.22 5.05 28.64
C THR A 99 -10.15 4.45 27.60
N ALA A 100 -10.68 5.27 26.71
CA ALA A 100 -11.45 4.84 25.55
C ALA A 100 -10.84 5.42 24.27
N ILE A 101 -10.60 4.57 23.27
CA ILE A 101 -10.04 4.98 21.98
C ILE A 101 -10.95 4.47 20.87
N SER A 102 -11.43 5.41 20.05
CA SER A 102 -12.20 5.13 18.85
C SER A 102 -11.45 5.65 17.65
N ALA A 103 -11.19 4.82 16.64
CA ALA A 103 -10.51 5.27 15.45
C ALA A 103 -11.13 4.71 14.18
N TRP A 104 -11.14 5.56 13.16
CA TRP A 104 -11.43 5.19 11.79
C TRP A 104 -10.28 5.60 10.89
N ARG A 105 -9.87 4.67 10.02
CA ARG A 105 -8.78 4.89 9.07
C ARG A 105 -9.18 4.40 7.69
N TYR A 106 -8.60 5.03 6.66
CA TYR A 106 -8.71 4.58 5.29
C TYR A 106 -7.35 4.59 4.60
N TRP A 107 -7.24 3.74 3.59
CA TRP A 107 -6.13 3.69 2.66
C TRP A 107 -6.67 3.35 1.27
N LEU A 108 -6.39 4.25 0.33
CA LEU A 108 -6.69 4.09 -1.09
C LEU A 108 -5.37 4.00 -1.82
N TRP A 109 -5.18 2.97 -2.60
CA TRP A 109 -3.97 2.77 -3.37
C TRP A 109 -4.32 2.45 -4.81
N ASP A 110 -3.73 3.20 -5.77
CA ASP A 110 -3.92 3.04 -7.20
C ASP A 110 -2.55 2.86 -7.88
N PRO A 111 -2.01 1.63 -7.85
CA PRO A 111 -0.77 1.30 -8.53
C PRO A 111 -1.01 0.97 -9.99
N SER A 112 -0.04 1.29 -10.83
CA SER A 112 0.11 0.77 -12.19
C SER A 112 1.59 0.63 -12.47
N ASN A 113 1.99 -0.51 -13.02
CA ASN A 113 3.38 -0.77 -13.38
C ASN A 113 3.45 -1.65 -14.62
N ASP A 114 4.56 -1.56 -15.30
CA ASP A 114 4.92 -2.51 -16.32
C ASP A 114 5.25 -3.87 -15.67
N ARG A 115 4.65 -4.93 -16.15
CA ARG A 115 4.79 -6.26 -15.57
C ARG A 115 5.65 -7.21 -16.40
N ASP A 116 5.86 -6.91 -17.63
CA ASP A 116 6.77 -7.68 -18.49
C ASP A 116 8.16 -7.03 -18.61
N PHE A 117 8.29 -5.76 -18.20
CA PHE A 117 9.54 -5.00 -18.13
C PHE A 117 10.22 -4.77 -19.47
N LEU A 118 9.45 -4.67 -20.53
CA LEU A 118 9.90 -4.50 -21.90
C LEU A 118 9.07 -3.43 -22.61
N GLY A 119 9.67 -2.77 -23.61
CA GLY A 119 8.94 -1.85 -24.50
C GLY A 119 8.16 -2.58 -25.60
N LEU A 120 7.77 -3.82 -25.38
CA LEU A 120 6.92 -4.59 -26.27
C LEU A 120 5.50 -4.63 -25.72
N PRO A 121 4.46 -4.46 -26.53
CA PRO A 121 3.07 -4.49 -26.08
C PRO A 121 2.63 -5.93 -25.74
N ILE A 122 3.23 -6.49 -24.69
CA ILE A 122 2.89 -7.80 -24.12
C ILE A 122 1.77 -7.60 -23.10
N ARG A 123 2.01 -6.74 -22.11
CA ARG A 123 1.02 -6.33 -21.12
C ARG A 123 0.95 -4.81 -21.08
N THR A 124 -0.07 -4.26 -21.69
CA THR A 124 -0.25 -2.82 -21.85
C THR A 124 -0.95 -2.16 -20.66
N LEU A 125 -1.44 -2.95 -19.72
CA LEU A 125 -1.98 -2.48 -18.45
C LEU A 125 -1.78 -3.54 -17.37
N SER A 126 -1.30 -3.12 -16.21
CA SER A 126 -1.29 -3.95 -15.00
C SER A 126 -1.56 -3.07 -13.78
N GLN A 127 -2.72 -3.27 -13.16
CA GLN A 127 -3.24 -2.45 -12.06
C GLN A 127 -3.86 -3.33 -10.99
N ASN A 128 -3.68 -2.95 -9.73
CA ASN A 128 -4.31 -3.57 -8.58
C ASN A 128 -4.84 -2.50 -7.60
N PRO A 129 -5.77 -1.63 -8.01
CA PRO A 129 -6.32 -0.63 -7.12
C PRO A 129 -6.93 -1.29 -5.89
N SER A 130 -6.56 -0.77 -4.73
CA SER A 130 -6.97 -1.29 -3.44
C SER A 130 -7.59 -0.20 -2.58
N LYS A 131 -8.65 -0.55 -1.86
CA LYS A 131 -9.33 0.32 -0.89
C LYS A 131 -9.43 -0.43 0.42
N SER A 132 -8.94 0.15 1.47
CA SER A 132 -9.02 -0.41 2.83
C SER A 132 -9.65 0.59 3.76
N TYR A 133 -10.62 0.12 4.56
CA TYR A 133 -11.27 0.89 5.61
C TYR A 133 -11.20 0.09 6.90
N GLN A 134 -10.86 0.77 7.98
CA GLN A 134 -10.61 0.18 9.27
C GLN A 134 -11.34 0.95 10.36
N TRP A 135 -11.97 0.22 11.27
CA TRP A 135 -12.51 0.71 12.52
C TRP A 135 -11.86 -0.02 13.68
N SER A 136 -11.53 0.70 14.73
CA SER A 136 -11.07 0.11 15.98
C SER A 136 -11.69 0.81 17.17
N GLN A 137 -11.98 0.02 18.20
CA GLN A 137 -12.49 0.46 19.49
C GLN A 137 -11.67 -0.21 20.58
N GLU A 138 -11.19 0.56 21.52
CA GLU A 138 -10.50 0.07 22.70
C GLU A 138 -11.12 0.75 23.93
N VAL A 139 -11.38 -0.03 24.96
CA VAL A 139 -11.73 0.47 26.27
C VAL A 139 -10.90 -0.30 27.29
N ARG A 140 -10.17 0.42 28.14
CA ARG A 140 -9.38 -0.18 29.20
C ARG A 140 -9.51 0.63 30.48
N TYR A 141 -9.42 -0.07 31.60
CA TYR A 141 -9.30 0.50 32.93
C TYR A 141 -7.99 0.08 33.55
N ALA A 142 -7.21 1.06 34.00
CA ALA A 142 -5.98 0.86 34.77
C ALA A 142 -6.19 1.39 36.18
N GLY A 143 -5.89 0.57 37.17
CA GLY A 143 -6.08 0.93 38.56
C GLY A 143 -5.17 0.17 39.51
N ASP A 144 -5.24 0.51 40.78
CA ASP A 144 -4.45 -0.06 41.84
C ASP A 144 -5.35 -0.83 42.78
N PHE A 145 -4.87 -1.98 43.25
CA PHE A 145 -5.52 -2.74 44.31
C PHE A 145 -4.57 -2.85 45.51
N GLY A 146 -4.83 -2.00 46.51
CA GLY A 146 -3.92 -1.82 47.65
C GLY A 146 -2.61 -1.15 47.22
N GLU A 147 -1.55 -1.35 48.03
CA GLU A 147 -0.24 -0.71 47.78
C GLU A 147 0.68 -1.53 46.83
N ASN A 148 0.31 -2.78 46.53
CA ASN A 148 1.24 -3.73 45.90
C ASN A 148 0.76 -4.31 44.57
N LEU A 149 -0.44 -3.98 44.09
CA LEU A 149 -0.98 -4.56 42.88
C LEU A 149 -1.56 -3.49 41.95
N ASN A 150 -0.93 -3.31 40.79
CA ASN A 150 -1.45 -2.50 39.71
C ASN A 150 -2.05 -3.43 38.64
N TYR A 151 -3.17 -3.08 38.09
CA TYR A 151 -3.84 -3.91 37.06
C TYR A 151 -4.39 -3.08 35.92
N VAL A 152 -4.47 -3.72 34.75
CA VAL A 152 -5.14 -3.19 33.58
C VAL A 152 -6.08 -4.26 33.04
N VAL A 153 -7.33 -3.89 32.82
CA VAL A 153 -8.31 -4.74 32.15
C VAL A 153 -8.96 -3.95 31.02
N GLY A 154 -9.24 -4.62 29.90
CA GLY A 154 -9.82 -3.92 28.76
C GLY A 154 -10.41 -4.87 27.73
N ALA A 155 -11.06 -4.26 26.75
CA ALA A 155 -11.58 -4.91 25.57
C ALA A 155 -11.18 -4.14 24.32
N PHE A 156 -10.90 -4.88 23.25
CA PHE A 156 -10.55 -4.33 21.96
C PHE A 156 -11.42 -4.96 20.86
N TRP A 157 -11.93 -4.11 19.98
CA TRP A 157 -12.63 -4.53 18.79
C TRP A 157 -11.99 -3.93 17.55
N PHE A 158 -11.90 -4.71 16.49
CA PHE A 158 -11.29 -4.31 15.25
C PHE A 158 -12.07 -4.86 14.06
N ASN A 159 -12.32 -4.02 13.08
CA ASN A 159 -12.90 -4.41 11.81
C ASN A 159 -12.15 -3.75 10.67
N GLN A 160 -11.74 -4.54 9.70
CA GLN A 160 -11.10 -4.05 8.48
C GLN A 160 -11.71 -4.71 7.25
N VAL A 161 -11.99 -3.89 6.24
CA VAL A 161 -12.42 -4.37 4.93
C VAL A 161 -11.44 -3.85 3.90
N THR A 162 -10.81 -4.77 3.17
CA THR A 162 -9.95 -4.45 2.04
C THR A 162 -10.54 -5.02 0.77
N LYS A 163 -10.66 -4.19 -0.26
CA LYS A 163 -11.12 -4.58 -1.60
C LYS A 163 -10.03 -4.25 -2.59
N THR A 164 -9.60 -5.25 -3.35
CA THR A 164 -8.63 -5.10 -4.44
C THR A 164 -9.28 -5.58 -5.73
N LEU A 165 -9.16 -4.80 -6.80
CA LEU A 165 -9.65 -5.15 -8.13
C LEU A 165 -8.47 -5.14 -9.10
N GLY A 166 -7.95 -6.33 -9.41
CA GLY A 166 -6.90 -6.50 -10.42
C GLY A 166 -7.44 -6.30 -11.84
N ARG A 167 -6.69 -5.57 -12.65
CA ARG A 167 -6.94 -5.41 -14.09
C ARG A 167 -5.64 -5.56 -14.85
N GLU A 168 -5.65 -6.44 -15.84
CA GLU A 168 -4.55 -6.61 -16.78
C GLU A 168 -5.10 -6.53 -18.20
N GLU A 169 -4.35 -5.87 -19.10
CA GLU A 169 -4.61 -5.87 -20.52
C GLU A 169 -3.41 -6.46 -21.25
N GLN A 170 -3.70 -7.27 -22.25
CA GLN A 170 -2.68 -7.90 -23.08
C GLN A 170 -2.62 -7.17 -24.42
N GLY A 171 -1.40 -6.86 -24.83
CA GLY A 171 -1.14 -6.22 -26.11
C GLY A 171 -0.94 -7.22 -27.26
N SER A 172 -0.58 -6.69 -28.41
CA SER A 172 -0.44 -7.48 -29.65
C SER A 172 0.70 -8.50 -29.63
N ALA A 173 1.69 -8.34 -28.75
CA ALA A 173 2.79 -9.29 -28.60
C ALA A 173 2.50 -10.41 -27.59
N ALA A 174 1.42 -10.32 -26.84
CA ALA A 174 1.11 -11.22 -25.74
C ALA A 174 0.96 -12.68 -26.17
N TRP A 175 0.26 -12.93 -27.27
CA TRP A 175 -0.04 -14.29 -27.71
C TRP A 175 1.21 -15.13 -27.95
N ARG A 176 2.22 -14.56 -28.60
CA ARG A 176 3.47 -15.26 -28.87
C ARG A 176 4.39 -15.33 -27.63
N TRP A 177 4.42 -14.26 -26.85
CA TRP A 177 5.29 -14.16 -25.69
C TRP A 177 4.82 -15.02 -24.50
N LEU A 178 3.51 -15.02 -24.23
CA LEU A 178 2.90 -15.69 -23.08
C LEU A 178 2.37 -17.09 -23.42
N THR A 179 1.77 -17.24 -24.58
CA THR A 179 1.11 -18.47 -24.94
C THR A 179 1.97 -19.33 -25.80
N ASN A 180 2.33 -19.97 -26.34
CA ASN A 180 3.13 -20.80 -27.22
C ASN A 180 2.33 -21.16 -28.47
N PRO A 181 2.44 -20.38 -29.50
CA PRO A 181 1.93 -20.80 -30.79
C PRO A 181 2.78 -21.92 -31.39
#